data_e8fcc6c9e3c78975dfd66de396345159
#
_entry.id   e8fcc6c9e3c78975dfd66de396345159
#
_cell.length_a   1.000
_cell.length_b   1.000
_cell.length_c   1.000
_cell.angle_alpha   90.00
_cell.angle_beta   90.00
_cell.angle_gamma   90.00
#
_symmetry.space_group_name_H-M   'P 1'
#
loop_
_entity.id
_entity.type
_entity.pdbx_description
1 polymer ?
#
loop_
_entity_poly.entity_id
_entity_poly.type
_entity_poly.pdbx_seq_one_letter_code
_entity_poly.pdbx_strand_id
1 'polypeptide(L)'
;MDQATDYKRQVNQLAARNQRLAGLLKESRVKLEQLFAEVNALAEPASTYGVFFGYSSSHSEVGTTAEVYTNGRTMQLKVSPNVEPGSLVAGQQVRLGDGFVVVEGCAPDSTGELATVVERLGDQRLIVANSSGEEKVVLLSQALREETRVPAGEIVLVDPKAAIALEKVEKTELSQLSLEEVPDVRYEDIGGLDEQISQIR
;
A
#
# COMPACT_ATOMS: atom_id res chain seq x y z
N MET A 1 -68.23 -24.42 37.64
CA MET A 1 -67.95 -23.74 36.35
C MET A 1 -66.79 -22.74 36.43
N ASP A 2 -66.27 -22.42 37.61
CA ASP A 2 -65.25 -21.36 37.80
C ASP A 2 -63.79 -21.76 37.47
N GLN A 3 -63.39 -22.99 37.77
CA GLN A 3 -61.97 -23.39 37.59
C GLN A 3 -61.49 -23.40 36.13
N ALA A 4 -62.36 -23.78 35.20
CA ALA A 4 -61.95 -23.82 33.76
C ALA A 4 -61.74 -22.40 33.16
N THR A 5 -62.48 -21.43 33.72
CA THR A 5 -62.36 -20.01 33.31
C THR A 5 -61.09 -19.38 33.87
N ASP A 6 -60.68 -19.76 35.08
CA ASP A 6 -59.42 -19.31 35.69
C ASP A 6 -58.20 -19.90 35.01
N TYR A 7 -58.20 -21.17 34.65
CA TYR A 7 -57.13 -21.78 33.88
C TYR A 7 -56.99 -21.13 32.51
N LYS A 8 -58.09 -20.83 31.81
CA LYS A 8 -58.05 -20.10 30.55
C LYS A 8 -57.44 -18.71 30.69
N ARG A 9 -57.77 -17.97 31.75
CA ARG A 9 -57.13 -16.66 32.02
C ARG A 9 -55.65 -16.78 32.30
N GLN A 10 -55.22 -17.75 33.10
CA GLN A 10 -53.80 -17.99 33.38
C GLN A 10 -53.01 -18.39 32.11
N VAL A 11 -53.55 -19.26 31.26
CA VAL A 11 -52.95 -19.64 30.00
C VAL A 11 -52.80 -18.44 29.07
N ASN A 12 -53.80 -17.60 28.93
CA ASN A 12 -53.72 -16.40 28.11
C ASN A 12 -52.72 -15.36 28.66
N GLN A 13 -52.63 -15.20 29.96
CA GLN A 13 -51.65 -14.33 30.60
C GLN A 13 -50.21 -14.86 30.38
N LEU A 14 -49.99 -16.16 30.53
CA LEU A 14 -48.71 -16.79 30.28
C LEU A 14 -48.30 -16.69 28.80
N ALA A 15 -49.26 -16.91 27.90
CA ALA A 15 -49.02 -16.77 26.46
C ALA A 15 -48.61 -15.32 26.08
N ALA A 16 -49.35 -14.33 26.59
CA ALA A 16 -49.01 -12.92 26.37
C ALA A 16 -47.64 -12.55 26.96
N ARG A 17 -47.33 -13.08 28.17
CA ARG A 17 -46.02 -12.87 28.81
C ARG A 17 -44.89 -13.53 27.99
N ASN A 18 -45.12 -14.73 27.49
CA ASN A 18 -44.13 -15.43 26.64
C ASN A 18 -43.89 -14.70 25.31
N GLN A 19 -44.94 -14.19 24.68
CA GLN A 19 -44.80 -13.37 23.46
C GLN A 19 -43.99 -12.09 23.74
N ARG A 20 -44.27 -11.42 24.86
CA ARG A 20 -43.52 -10.20 25.25
C ARG A 20 -42.04 -10.53 25.53
N LEU A 21 -41.78 -11.63 26.26
CA LEU A 21 -40.38 -12.07 26.51
C LEU A 21 -39.67 -12.47 25.24
N ALA A 22 -40.31 -13.16 24.30
CA ALA A 22 -39.74 -13.50 23.00
C ALA A 22 -39.40 -12.23 22.18
N GLY A 23 -40.26 -11.21 22.21
CA GLY A 23 -40.00 -9.90 21.60
C GLY A 23 -38.80 -9.21 22.20
N LEU A 24 -38.72 -9.12 23.52
CA LEU A 24 -37.58 -8.52 24.22
C LEU A 24 -36.28 -9.27 23.99
N LEU A 25 -36.32 -10.60 23.93
CA LEU A 25 -35.13 -11.39 23.59
C LEU A 25 -34.65 -11.13 22.17
N LYS A 26 -35.56 -11.00 21.20
CA LYS A 26 -35.22 -10.67 19.82
C LYS A 26 -34.59 -9.28 19.72
N GLU A 27 -35.19 -8.28 20.38
CA GLU A 27 -34.64 -6.91 20.43
C GLU A 27 -33.24 -6.88 21.09
N SER A 28 -33.09 -7.59 22.22
CA SER A 28 -31.78 -7.70 22.90
C SER A 28 -30.72 -8.33 22.03
N ARG A 29 -31.06 -9.37 21.28
CA ARG A 29 -30.09 -10.01 20.35
C ARG A 29 -29.64 -9.05 19.24
N VAL A 30 -30.61 -8.38 18.61
CA VAL A 30 -30.28 -7.40 17.56
C VAL A 30 -29.40 -6.27 18.12
N LYS A 31 -29.72 -5.79 19.33
CA LYS A 31 -28.93 -4.74 19.97
C LYS A 31 -27.53 -5.20 20.35
N LEU A 32 -27.39 -6.46 20.81
CA LEU A 32 -26.09 -7.06 21.08
C LEU A 32 -25.25 -7.22 19.80
N GLU A 33 -25.85 -7.68 18.69
CA GLU A 33 -25.17 -7.80 17.41
C GLU A 33 -24.71 -6.43 16.89
N GLN A 34 -25.53 -5.39 17.02
CA GLN A 34 -25.14 -4.01 16.67
C GLN A 34 -23.98 -3.51 17.54
N LEU A 35 -24.06 -3.69 18.86
CA LEU A 35 -22.99 -3.28 19.77
C LEU A 35 -21.69 -4.04 19.52
N PHE A 36 -21.75 -5.33 19.21
CA PHE A 36 -20.57 -6.11 18.84
C PHE A 36 -19.95 -5.61 17.54
N ALA A 37 -20.77 -5.25 16.55
CA ALA A 37 -20.28 -4.67 15.31
C ALA A 37 -19.61 -3.29 15.54
N GLU A 38 -20.23 -2.43 16.37
CA GLU A 38 -19.65 -1.14 16.75
C GLU A 38 -18.34 -1.28 17.54
N VAL A 39 -18.31 -2.20 18.52
CA VAL A 39 -17.09 -2.46 19.31
C VAL A 39 -15.99 -3.02 18.43
N ASN A 40 -16.29 -3.94 17.52
CA ASN A 40 -15.30 -4.49 16.59
C ASN A 40 -14.79 -3.42 15.61
N ALA A 41 -15.64 -2.53 15.12
CA ALA A 41 -15.22 -1.42 14.26
C ALA A 41 -14.31 -0.41 14.98
N LEU A 42 -14.54 -0.19 16.29
CA LEU A 42 -13.71 0.67 17.14
C LEU A 42 -12.46 -0.03 17.66
N ALA A 43 -12.46 -1.35 17.73
CA ALA A 43 -11.38 -2.17 18.26
C ALA A 43 -10.48 -2.74 17.15
N GLU A 44 -10.64 -2.31 15.88
CA GLU A 44 -9.67 -2.67 14.86
C GLU A 44 -8.29 -2.18 15.32
N PRO A 45 -7.35 -3.09 15.63
CA PRO A 45 -6.01 -2.69 16.03
C PRO A 45 -5.39 -1.88 14.91
N ALA A 46 -4.53 -0.94 15.26
CA ALA A 46 -3.79 -0.15 14.29
C ALA A 46 -3.13 -1.10 13.28
N SER A 47 -3.56 -1.02 12.02
CA SER A 47 -3.05 -1.89 10.97
C SER A 47 -1.60 -1.52 10.66
N THR A 48 -0.74 -2.51 10.54
CA THR A 48 0.62 -2.34 10.03
C THR A 48 0.59 -2.48 8.52
N TYR A 49 1.40 -1.69 7.83
CA TYR A 49 1.55 -1.79 6.38
C TYR A 49 2.91 -2.38 6.03
N GLY A 50 2.99 -2.98 4.85
CA GLY A 50 4.22 -3.49 4.27
C GLY A 50 4.20 -3.36 2.75
N VAL A 51 5.35 -3.58 2.12
CA VAL A 51 5.51 -3.59 0.67
C VAL A 51 5.62 -5.03 0.20
N PHE A 52 4.73 -5.45 -0.69
CA PHE A 52 4.72 -6.79 -1.26
C PHE A 52 5.82 -6.94 -2.32
N PHE A 53 6.65 -7.97 -2.22
CA PHE A 53 7.68 -8.28 -3.20
C PHE A 53 7.29 -9.37 -4.17
N GLY A 54 6.55 -10.38 -3.68
CA GLY A 54 6.12 -11.50 -4.49
C GLY A 54 5.52 -12.62 -3.64
N TYR A 55 4.91 -13.57 -4.33
CA TYR A 55 4.47 -14.81 -3.68
C TYR A 55 5.68 -15.73 -3.48
N SER A 56 5.76 -16.36 -2.32
CA SER A 56 6.79 -17.35 -2.05
C SER A 56 6.46 -18.66 -2.76
N SER A 57 7.45 -19.21 -3.48
CA SER A 57 7.33 -20.50 -4.19
C SER A 57 7.40 -21.72 -3.27
N SER A 58 7.59 -21.54 -1.97
CA SER A 58 7.52 -22.66 -1.04
C SER A 58 6.06 -23.13 -0.92
N HIS A 59 5.77 -24.25 -1.58
CA HIS A 59 4.50 -24.97 -1.46
C HIS A 59 4.38 -25.53 -0.03
N SER A 60 3.90 -24.69 0.86
CA SER A 60 3.41 -25.15 2.15
C SER A 60 1.98 -25.66 1.93
N GLU A 61 1.69 -26.86 2.36
CA GLU A 61 0.33 -27.43 2.35
C GLU A 61 -0.71 -26.58 3.11
N VAL A 62 -0.29 -25.45 3.68
CA VAL A 62 -1.07 -24.57 4.57
C VAL A 62 -1.17 -23.16 4.02
N GLY A 63 -1.60 -23.01 2.76
CA GLY A 63 -2.01 -21.72 2.22
C GLY A 63 -0.91 -20.92 1.48
N THR A 64 -1.32 -19.85 0.83
CA THR A 64 -0.44 -18.96 0.05
C THR A 64 0.41 -18.10 0.99
N THR A 65 1.71 -18.03 0.71
CA THR A 65 2.66 -17.18 1.44
C THR A 65 3.24 -16.11 0.52
N ALA A 66 3.56 -14.96 1.09
CA ALA A 66 4.09 -13.80 0.41
C ALA A 66 5.35 -13.26 1.10
N GLU A 67 6.27 -12.73 0.32
CA GLU A 67 7.40 -11.96 0.81
C GLU A 67 6.99 -10.50 0.90
N VAL A 68 7.06 -9.95 2.11
CA VAL A 68 6.64 -8.57 2.42
C VAL A 68 7.73 -7.89 3.23
N TYR A 69 8.09 -6.68 2.80
CA TYR A 69 8.95 -5.80 3.58
C TYR A 69 8.11 -5.02 4.59
N THR A 70 8.39 -5.20 5.86
CA THR A 70 7.70 -4.53 6.96
C THR A 70 8.62 -4.42 8.17
N ASN A 71 8.46 -3.38 8.97
CA ASN A 71 9.27 -3.16 10.17
C ASN A 71 10.80 -3.23 9.94
N GLY A 72 11.28 -2.72 8.80
CA GLY A 72 12.70 -2.66 8.48
C GLY A 72 13.33 -3.97 7.99
N ARG A 73 12.54 -5.00 7.69
CA ARG A 73 13.02 -6.31 7.21
C ARG A 73 12.02 -7.00 6.29
N THR A 74 12.54 -7.86 5.44
CA THR A 74 11.70 -8.76 4.63
C THR A 74 11.26 -9.95 5.47
N MET A 75 9.96 -10.24 5.43
CA MET A 75 9.33 -11.34 6.15
C MET A 75 8.49 -12.19 5.19
N GLN A 76 8.45 -13.49 5.43
CA GLN A 76 7.52 -14.38 4.75
C GLN A 76 6.24 -14.48 5.59
N LEU A 77 5.13 -14.00 5.04
CA LEU A 77 3.85 -13.87 5.72
C LEU A 77 2.78 -14.73 5.03
N LYS A 78 1.80 -15.19 5.80
CA LYS A 78 0.61 -15.84 5.23
C LYS A 78 -0.28 -14.81 4.55
N VAL A 79 -0.91 -15.21 3.46
CA VAL A 79 -1.95 -14.41 2.78
C VAL A 79 -3.32 -14.92 3.23
N SER A 80 -4.19 -13.99 3.62
CA SER A 80 -5.57 -14.32 4.01
C SER A 80 -6.31 -14.96 2.84
N PRO A 81 -7.18 -15.95 3.10
CA PRO A 81 -8.06 -16.51 2.07
C PRO A 81 -9.00 -15.50 1.41
N ASN A 82 -9.22 -14.34 2.05
CA ASN A 82 -10.05 -13.26 1.52
C ASN A 82 -9.33 -12.44 0.43
N VAL A 83 -8.01 -12.55 0.32
CA VAL A 83 -7.22 -11.94 -0.76
C VAL A 83 -7.20 -12.89 -1.94
N GLU A 84 -7.64 -12.40 -3.09
CA GLU A 84 -7.68 -13.22 -4.31
C GLU A 84 -6.26 -13.66 -4.70
N PRO A 85 -6.03 -14.97 -4.91
CA PRO A 85 -4.72 -15.47 -5.28
C PRO A 85 -4.21 -14.82 -6.58
N GLY A 86 -3.00 -14.28 -6.53
CA GLY A 86 -2.39 -13.61 -7.70
C GLY A 86 -2.81 -12.15 -7.90
N SER A 87 -3.66 -11.58 -7.06
CA SER A 87 -4.09 -10.18 -7.18
C SER A 87 -3.05 -9.16 -6.70
N LEU A 88 -2.12 -9.57 -5.85
CA LEU A 88 -1.07 -8.69 -5.35
C LEU A 88 0.08 -8.60 -6.36
N VAL A 89 0.58 -7.39 -6.54
CA VAL A 89 1.68 -7.09 -7.47
C VAL A 89 2.89 -6.54 -6.75
N ALA A 90 4.09 -6.83 -7.27
CA ALA A 90 5.35 -6.37 -6.66
C ALA A 90 5.39 -4.83 -6.58
N GLY A 91 5.75 -4.30 -5.41
CA GLY A 91 5.75 -2.86 -5.12
C GLY A 91 4.45 -2.34 -4.53
N GLN A 92 3.40 -3.18 -4.50
CA GLN A 92 2.12 -2.80 -3.92
C GLN A 92 2.20 -2.72 -2.40
N GLN A 93 1.57 -1.71 -1.81
CA GLN A 93 1.38 -1.66 -0.37
C GLN A 93 0.32 -2.69 0.05
N VAL A 94 0.57 -3.39 1.14
CA VAL A 94 -0.35 -4.37 1.71
C VAL A 94 -0.63 -4.07 3.17
N ARG A 95 -1.87 -4.27 3.57
CA ARG A 95 -2.29 -4.16 4.98
C ARG A 95 -2.10 -5.49 5.68
N LEU A 96 -1.47 -5.43 6.84
CA LEU A 96 -1.22 -6.58 7.71
C LEU A 96 -2.19 -6.55 8.89
N GLY A 97 -2.88 -7.65 9.08
CA GLY A 97 -3.73 -7.89 10.25
C GLY A 97 -2.96 -8.51 11.40
N ASP A 98 -3.70 -8.95 12.41
CA ASP A 98 -3.14 -9.62 13.58
C ASP A 98 -2.29 -10.83 13.20
N GLY A 99 -1.14 -10.98 13.86
CA GLY A 99 -0.19 -12.06 13.58
C GLY A 99 0.56 -11.90 12.26
N PHE A 100 0.63 -10.70 11.69
CA PHE A 100 1.32 -10.42 10.42
C PHE A 100 0.77 -11.23 9.25
N VAL A 101 -0.53 -11.31 9.13
CA VAL A 101 -1.21 -11.92 7.97
C VAL A 101 -1.56 -10.81 6.96
N VAL A 102 -1.25 -11.01 5.68
CA VAL A 102 -1.68 -10.09 4.61
C VAL A 102 -3.19 -10.22 4.45
N VAL A 103 -3.92 -9.16 4.74
CA VAL A 103 -5.40 -9.14 4.73
C VAL A 103 -5.99 -8.38 3.54
N GLU A 104 -5.21 -7.45 2.96
CA GLU A 104 -5.68 -6.60 1.87
C GLU A 104 -4.50 -6.03 1.08
N GLY A 105 -4.66 -5.90 -0.24
CA GLY A 105 -3.79 -5.10 -1.10
C GLY A 105 -4.29 -3.66 -1.16
N CYS A 106 -3.41 -2.70 -0.89
CA CYS A 106 -3.69 -1.27 -0.95
C CYS A 106 -3.16 -0.67 -2.27
N ALA A 107 -3.47 0.60 -2.52
CA ALA A 107 -2.82 1.32 -3.61
C ALA A 107 -1.29 1.36 -3.40
N PRO A 108 -0.49 1.41 -4.47
CA PRO A 108 0.94 1.64 -4.35
C PRO A 108 1.23 2.93 -3.58
N ASP A 109 2.33 2.95 -2.83
CA ASP A 109 2.78 4.20 -2.21
C ASP A 109 3.24 5.17 -3.31
N SER A 110 2.74 6.39 -3.26
CA SER A 110 3.12 7.47 -4.18
C SER A 110 4.20 8.39 -3.60
N THR A 111 4.78 8.01 -2.47
CA THR A 111 5.83 8.76 -1.78
C THR A 111 7.15 8.01 -1.79
N GLY A 112 8.26 8.73 -1.93
CA GLY A 112 9.57 8.12 -1.98
C GLY A 112 10.66 9.14 -2.29
N GLU A 113 11.84 8.65 -2.68
CA GLU A 113 12.96 9.44 -3.13
C GLU A 113 13.12 9.35 -4.65
N LEU A 114 13.47 10.46 -5.29
CA LEU A 114 13.80 10.45 -6.70
C LEU A 114 15.23 9.95 -6.90
N ALA A 115 15.39 9.01 -7.83
CA ALA A 115 16.68 8.49 -8.19
C ALA A 115 16.80 8.36 -9.72
N THR A 116 18.01 8.53 -10.23
CA THR A 116 18.29 8.39 -11.65
C THR A 116 18.74 6.96 -11.96
N VAL A 117 18.16 6.36 -12.96
CA VAL A 117 18.56 5.02 -13.42
C VAL A 117 19.95 5.08 -14.04
N VAL A 118 20.87 4.30 -13.51
CA VAL A 118 22.22 4.13 -14.04
C VAL A 118 22.26 2.96 -15.03
N GLU A 119 21.78 1.80 -14.60
CA GLU A 119 21.81 0.58 -15.40
C GLU A 119 20.69 -0.38 -14.98
N ARG A 120 20.19 -1.17 -15.92
CA ARG A 120 19.25 -2.27 -15.64
C ARG A 120 20.01 -3.59 -15.45
N LEU A 121 19.80 -4.23 -14.30
CA LEU A 121 20.37 -5.53 -13.98
C LEU A 121 19.34 -6.66 -14.17
N GLY A 122 19.28 -7.20 -15.38
CA GLY A 122 18.32 -8.24 -15.74
C GLY A 122 16.87 -7.73 -15.71
N ASP A 123 15.92 -8.62 -15.39
CA ASP A 123 14.49 -8.29 -15.51
C ASP A 123 13.86 -7.75 -14.23
N GLN A 124 14.57 -7.82 -13.12
CA GLN A 124 13.97 -7.53 -11.80
C GLN A 124 14.66 -6.43 -11.00
N ARG A 125 15.82 -5.92 -11.46
CA ARG A 125 16.64 -4.98 -10.68
C ARG A 125 17.14 -3.82 -11.52
N LEU A 126 17.36 -2.67 -10.86
CA LEU A 126 18.04 -1.50 -11.40
C LEU A 126 19.21 -1.11 -10.49
N ILE A 127 20.24 -0.51 -11.08
CA ILE A 127 21.16 0.38 -10.37
C ILE A 127 20.61 1.78 -10.51
N VAL A 128 20.40 2.46 -9.40
CA VAL A 128 19.92 3.85 -9.36
C VAL A 128 20.89 4.70 -8.56
N ALA A 129 21.09 5.94 -8.97
CA ALA A 129 21.88 6.94 -8.24
C ALA A 129 20.93 7.95 -7.58
N ASN A 130 21.13 8.23 -6.30
CA ASN A 130 20.42 9.29 -5.61
C ASN A 130 20.99 10.68 -5.95
N SER A 131 20.41 11.75 -5.40
CA SER A 131 20.86 13.14 -5.59
C SER A 131 22.31 13.40 -5.15
N SER A 132 22.87 12.55 -4.28
CA SER A 132 24.26 12.62 -3.82
C SER A 132 25.22 11.84 -4.71
N GLY A 133 24.72 11.14 -5.74
CA GLY A 133 25.51 10.29 -6.62
C GLY A 133 25.82 8.91 -6.03
N GLU A 134 25.22 8.55 -4.90
CA GLU A 134 25.38 7.21 -4.30
C GLU A 134 24.54 6.20 -5.07
N GLU A 135 25.20 5.14 -5.55
CA GLU A 135 24.54 4.07 -6.31
C GLU A 135 23.99 2.98 -5.38
N LYS A 136 22.77 2.54 -5.69
CA LYS A 136 22.10 1.44 -4.98
C LYS A 136 21.42 0.50 -5.97
N VAL A 137 21.39 -0.79 -5.63
CA VAL A 137 20.60 -1.77 -6.35
C VAL A 137 19.20 -1.82 -5.75
N VAL A 138 18.18 -1.63 -6.58
CA VAL A 138 16.77 -1.69 -6.19
C VAL A 138 16.01 -2.70 -7.02
N LEU A 139 14.92 -3.24 -6.46
CA LEU A 139 14.00 -4.11 -7.16
C LEU A 139 13.06 -3.27 -8.04
N LEU A 140 12.55 -3.87 -9.10
CA LEU A 140 11.50 -3.26 -9.94
C LEU A 140 10.12 -3.64 -9.40
N SER A 141 9.23 -2.66 -9.30
CA SER A 141 7.79 -2.91 -9.14
C SER A 141 7.23 -3.62 -10.37
N GLN A 142 6.01 -4.16 -10.25
CA GLN A 142 5.34 -4.78 -11.40
C GLN A 142 5.14 -3.77 -12.54
N ALA A 143 4.76 -2.54 -12.24
CA ALA A 143 4.57 -1.48 -13.23
C ALA A 143 5.84 -1.25 -14.07
N LEU A 144 7.00 -1.16 -13.43
CA LEU A 144 8.28 -0.97 -14.12
C LEU A 144 8.81 -2.23 -14.82
N ARG A 145 8.37 -3.42 -14.41
CA ARG A 145 8.70 -4.67 -15.11
C ARG A 145 7.96 -4.80 -16.42
N GLU A 146 6.72 -4.34 -16.47
CA GLU A 146 5.86 -4.34 -17.66
C GLU A 146 6.28 -3.28 -18.68
N GLU A 147 6.95 -2.22 -18.23
CA GLU A 147 7.57 -1.28 -19.14
C GLU A 147 8.74 -1.94 -19.88
N THR A 148 8.65 -2.00 -21.20
CA THR A 148 9.61 -2.69 -22.08
C THR A 148 11.04 -2.18 -21.90
N ARG A 149 11.22 -0.93 -21.46
CA ARG A 149 12.53 -0.32 -21.18
C ARG A 149 12.41 0.80 -20.15
N VAL A 150 13.20 0.70 -19.10
CA VAL A 150 13.57 1.84 -18.24
C VAL A 150 15.03 2.15 -18.58
N PRO A 151 15.31 3.09 -19.53
CA PRO A 151 16.67 3.38 -19.96
C PRO A 151 17.47 4.12 -18.89
N ALA A 152 18.80 4.08 -19.01
CA ALA A 152 19.67 4.90 -18.18
C ALA A 152 19.37 6.39 -18.38
N GLY A 153 19.44 7.17 -17.31
CA GLY A 153 19.14 8.60 -17.29
C GLY A 153 17.67 8.94 -17.03
N GLU A 154 16.78 7.95 -16.94
CA GLU A 154 15.40 8.18 -16.51
C GLU A 154 15.32 8.34 -14.99
N ILE A 155 14.29 9.06 -14.54
CA ILE A 155 14.05 9.29 -13.12
C ILE A 155 12.95 8.37 -12.67
N VAL A 156 13.19 7.71 -11.54
CA VAL A 156 12.24 6.79 -10.91
C VAL A 156 12.00 7.18 -9.46
N LEU A 157 10.78 6.93 -9.00
CA LEU A 157 10.42 7.03 -7.59
C LEU A 157 10.86 5.75 -6.89
N VAL A 158 11.62 5.87 -5.81
CA VAL A 158 12.16 4.73 -5.07
C VAL A 158 11.73 4.80 -3.62
N ASP A 159 11.23 3.69 -3.07
CA ASP A 159 11.15 3.51 -1.63
C ASP A 159 12.55 3.13 -1.10
N PRO A 160 13.23 4.03 -0.39
CA PRO A 160 14.60 3.79 0.07
C PRO A 160 14.70 2.72 1.15
N LYS A 161 13.61 2.45 1.87
CA LYS A 161 13.54 1.45 2.96
C LYS A 161 13.36 0.05 2.41
N ALA A 162 12.40 -0.12 1.51
CA ALA A 162 12.15 -1.39 0.85
C ALA A 162 13.13 -1.67 -0.29
N ALA A 163 13.90 -0.67 -0.73
CA ALA A 163 14.81 -0.72 -1.89
C ALA A 163 14.07 -1.21 -3.15
N ILE A 164 12.94 -0.59 -3.46
CA ILE A 164 12.13 -0.90 -4.63
C ILE A 164 11.84 0.38 -5.43
N ALA A 165 12.02 0.33 -6.75
CA ALA A 165 11.58 1.37 -7.67
C ALA A 165 10.09 1.15 -7.97
N LEU A 166 9.28 2.17 -7.72
CA LEU A 166 7.82 2.11 -7.76
C LEU A 166 7.29 2.46 -9.15
N GLU A 167 7.66 3.63 -9.66
CA GLU A 167 7.19 4.16 -10.93
C GLU A 167 8.23 5.06 -11.58
N LYS A 168 8.03 5.33 -12.87
CA LYS A 168 8.81 6.29 -13.62
C LYS A 168 8.20 7.69 -13.47
N VAL A 169 9.04 8.67 -13.23
CA VAL A 169 8.63 10.08 -13.12
C VAL A 169 8.97 10.81 -14.41
N GLU A 170 7.97 11.36 -15.08
CA GLU A 170 8.16 12.11 -16.32
C GLU A 170 8.89 13.44 -16.07
N LYS A 171 9.86 13.77 -16.95
CA LYS A 171 10.63 15.02 -16.84
C LYS A 171 9.77 16.29 -16.84
N THR A 172 8.59 16.23 -17.42
CA THR A 172 7.65 17.38 -17.47
C THR A 172 7.15 17.75 -16.06
N GLU A 173 6.92 16.77 -15.20
CA GLU A 173 6.50 17.01 -13.80
C GLU A 173 7.64 17.60 -12.96
N LEU A 174 8.87 17.18 -13.22
CA LEU A 174 10.06 17.72 -12.56
C LEU A 174 10.39 19.14 -13.01
N SER A 175 10.14 19.49 -14.28
CA SER A 175 10.34 20.84 -14.80
C SER A 175 9.39 21.86 -14.16
N GLN A 176 8.22 21.44 -13.65
CA GLN A 176 7.32 22.28 -12.90
C GLN A 176 7.75 22.48 -11.45
N LEU A 177 8.52 21.55 -10.90
CA LEU A 177 9.06 21.62 -9.52
C LEU A 177 10.41 22.33 -9.48
N SER A 178 11.17 22.30 -10.56
CA SER A 178 12.45 23.00 -10.73
C SER A 178 12.17 24.33 -11.41
N LEU A 179 11.97 25.38 -10.64
CA LEU A 179 12.15 26.76 -11.10
C LEU A 179 13.66 26.98 -11.28
N GLU A 180 14.27 26.36 -12.30
CA GLU A 180 15.54 26.84 -12.81
C GLU A 180 15.26 28.18 -13.52
N GLU A 181 15.49 29.26 -12.83
CA GLU A 181 15.85 30.50 -13.47
C GLU A 181 17.11 30.20 -14.29
N VAL A 182 16.93 29.96 -15.58
CA VAL A 182 18.04 30.01 -16.52
C VAL A 182 18.53 31.45 -16.49
N PRO A 183 19.71 31.76 -15.93
CA PRO A 183 20.19 33.13 -15.92
C PRO A 183 20.31 33.56 -17.38
N ASP A 184 19.57 34.62 -17.77
CA ASP A 184 19.62 35.21 -19.10
C ASP A 184 20.93 36.00 -19.23
N VAL A 185 22.06 35.28 -19.07
CA VAL A 185 23.43 35.83 -19.19
C VAL A 185 23.89 35.60 -20.60
N ARG A 186 24.04 36.70 -21.35
CA ARG A 186 24.59 36.70 -22.71
C ARG A 186 26.07 37.05 -22.66
N TYR A 187 26.80 36.65 -23.69
CA TYR A 187 28.21 37.01 -23.84
C TYR A 187 28.45 38.53 -23.81
N GLU A 188 27.45 39.32 -24.16
CA GLU A 188 27.45 40.77 -24.14
C GLU A 188 27.42 41.35 -22.71
N ASP A 189 27.00 40.57 -21.73
CA ASP A 189 26.93 40.98 -20.33
C ASP A 189 28.26 40.74 -19.59
N ILE A 190 29.23 40.09 -20.25
CA ILE A 190 30.57 39.85 -19.72
C ILE A 190 31.47 41.00 -20.19
N GLY A 191 31.51 42.06 -19.41
CA GLY A 191 32.37 43.20 -19.66
C GLY A 191 33.87 42.86 -19.51
N GLY A 192 34.69 43.29 -20.43
CA GLY A 192 36.18 43.27 -20.28
C GLY A 192 36.89 42.07 -20.87
N LEU A 193 36.21 41.20 -21.63
CA LEU A 193 36.80 40.02 -22.28
C LEU A 193 36.62 40.02 -23.82
N ASP A 194 36.44 41.15 -24.44
CA ASP A 194 36.16 41.29 -25.88
C ASP A 194 37.23 40.69 -26.79
N GLU A 195 38.50 40.82 -26.42
CA GLU A 195 39.63 40.23 -27.17
C GLU A 195 39.64 38.70 -27.08
N GLN A 196 39.34 38.13 -25.92
CA GLN A 196 39.31 36.67 -25.72
C GLN A 196 38.08 36.04 -26.38
N ILE A 197 36.94 36.71 -26.36
CA ILE A 197 35.73 36.24 -27.03
C ILE A 197 35.88 36.25 -28.56
N SER A 198 36.58 37.22 -29.11
CA SER A 198 36.83 37.26 -30.56
C SER A 198 37.81 36.19 -31.07
N GLN A 199 38.61 35.56 -30.18
CA GLN A 199 39.52 34.46 -30.54
C GLN A 199 38.83 33.07 -30.52
N ILE A 200 37.64 32.97 -29.93
CA ILE A 200 36.93 31.69 -29.76
C ILE A 200 35.78 31.56 -30.79
N ARG A 201 35.47 32.59 -31.55
CA ARG A 201 34.38 32.65 -32.53
C ARG A 201 34.72 32.10 -33.90
#